data_7d9acf1e059674552ab323f541ca4822
#
_entry.id   7d9acf1e059674552ab323f541ca4822
#
_cell.length_a   1.000
_cell.length_b   1.000
_cell.length_c   1.000
_cell.angle_alpha   90.00
_cell.angle_beta   90.00
_cell.angle_gamma   90.00
#
_symmetry.space_group_name_H-M   'P 1'
#
loop_
_entity.id
_entity.type
_entity.pdbx_description
1 polymer ?
#
loop_
_entity_poly.entity_id
_entity_poly.type
_entity_poly.pdbx_seq_one_letter_code
_entity_poly.pdbx_strand_id
1 'polypeptide(L)'
;MRFLLLLLVLPALMGFRLLTPQDVSTDVWWDADVETSIARAGEARSSWAAILDAVSTEHRADLAHLLRSMPEADVTSLDPAQVLENVQLAHVAKARAAWGAALPEDVFQEFVLPYANVTEPRDPWRAEFTERWWPVVKDATTPAAAAKTLNETIFSELGVKYSTARKRADQSPKESIEQGLASCTGLSILLSNACRSVGVPARLVGTPSWVDKQGNHTWVEIWSEGEWHFVGAAEPDPKGLDHGWFEADAKRAIAGDPLHAIFAVGWSATQTPFALPWAPARPVPGIDVTARYQDETPPVAEEAKPTTTRFRFDAFDIPKGVRVAIGLRVSVNGVKGVHFEGTTKGADKDTNDILECEVPRGATLALQIDTPEGWSFPWVTQVPEDVDVFYDSQDVWSWPGFVSGEDPKLVMKEWFEKRESGEKLPFLNIFGGRGEAGLLPCVVWGYEHADI
;
A
#
# COMPACT_ATOMS: atom_id res chain seq x y z
N MET A 1 53.35 35.00 -77.14
CA MET A 1 51.92 35.18 -76.73
C MET A 1 51.31 33.78 -76.60
N ARG A 2 51.19 33.27 -75.40
CA ARG A 2 50.66 31.97 -75.13
C ARG A 2 49.29 32.16 -74.48
N PHE A 3 48.22 31.71 -75.17
CA PHE A 3 46.89 31.68 -74.62
C PHE A 3 46.74 30.41 -73.78
N LEU A 4 46.35 30.60 -72.50
CA LEU A 4 46.03 29.55 -71.53
C LEU A 4 44.53 29.32 -71.55
N LEU A 5 44.06 28.15 -71.97
CA LEU A 5 42.72 27.73 -71.96
C LEU A 5 42.38 27.20 -70.51
N LEU A 6 41.54 27.84 -69.82
CA LEU A 6 41.03 27.39 -68.48
C LEU A 6 39.82 26.50 -68.75
N LEU A 7 39.92 25.18 -68.47
CA LEU A 7 38.81 24.27 -68.44
C LEU A 7 38.13 24.38 -67.06
N LEU A 8 36.88 24.88 -67.03
CA LEU A 8 35.95 24.83 -65.87
C LEU A 8 35.36 23.43 -65.81
N VAL A 9 35.74 22.66 -64.76
CA VAL A 9 35.06 21.41 -64.38
C VAL A 9 34.00 21.78 -63.38
N LEU A 10 32.69 21.70 -63.73
CA LEU A 10 31.59 21.75 -62.77
C LEU A 10 31.49 20.43 -62.01
N PRO A 11 31.47 20.42 -60.71
CA PRO A 11 31.07 19.24 -59.97
C PRO A 11 29.53 19.05 -60.03
N ALA A 12 29.10 17.89 -60.51
CA ALA A 12 27.73 17.43 -60.42
C ALA A 12 27.37 17.24 -58.91
N LEU A 13 26.58 18.12 -58.38
CA LEU A 13 25.91 17.96 -57.10
C LEU A 13 24.88 16.83 -57.21
N MET A 14 25.27 15.60 -56.87
CA MET A 14 24.31 14.55 -56.52
C MET A 14 23.57 15.02 -55.26
N GLY A 15 22.32 15.44 -55.47
CA GLY A 15 21.42 15.73 -54.38
C GLY A 15 21.15 14.47 -53.53
N PHE A 16 21.85 14.35 -52.42
CA PHE A 16 21.37 13.49 -51.34
C PHE A 16 20.09 14.07 -50.82
N ARG A 17 18.95 13.53 -51.28
CA ARG A 17 17.65 13.72 -50.62
C ARG A 17 17.79 13.06 -49.25
N LEU A 18 17.99 13.85 -48.21
CA LEU A 18 17.69 13.44 -46.86
C LEU A 18 16.21 12.98 -46.87
N LEU A 19 16.03 11.67 -46.74
CA LEU A 19 14.74 11.09 -46.44
C LEU A 19 14.37 11.69 -45.08
N THR A 20 13.50 12.67 -45.06
CA THR A 20 12.70 13.02 -43.87
C THR A 20 12.04 11.73 -43.42
N PRO A 21 11.97 11.44 -42.12
CA PRO A 21 11.13 10.37 -41.64
C PRO A 21 9.74 10.61 -42.22
N GLN A 22 9.31 9.68 -43.10
CA GLN A 22 7.90 9.68 -43.48
C GLN A 22 7.13 9.56 -42.17
N ASP A 23 6.34 10.57 -41.85
CA ASP A 23 5.20 10.43 -40.96
C ASP A 23 4.40 9.26 -41.50
N VAL A 24 4.63 8.07 -40.96
CA VAL A 24 3.70 6.97 -41.08
C VAL A 24 2.52 7.39 -40.22
N SER A 25 1.63 8.18 -40.78
CA SER A 25 0.29 8.30 -40.28
C SER A 25 -0.35 6.92 -40.42
N THR A 26 -0.05 6.04 -39.49
CA THR A 26 -0.89 4.89 -39.25
C THR A 26 -2.20 5.48 -38.73
N ASP A 27 -3.26 5.30 -39.47
CA ASP A 27 -4.61 5.68 -39.09
C ASP A 27 -5.08 4.72 -37.98
N VAL A 28 -4.38 4.78 -36.83
CA VAL A 28 -4.67 3.96 -35.65
C VAL A 28 -5.80 4.59 -34.87
N TRP A 29 -6.69 3.76 -34.33
CA TRP A 29 -7.85 4.21 -33.58
C TRP A 29 -7.54 4.68 -32.14
N TRP A 30 -6.33 4.38 -31.62
CA TRP A 30 -5.90 4.78 -30.28
C TRP A 30 -5.12 6.10 -30.30
N ASP A 31 -5.06 6.75 -29.14
CA ASP A 31 -4.44 8.07 -28.97
C ASP A 31 -2.96 7.98 -28.58
N ALA A 32 -2.31 9.15 -28.45
CA ALA A 32 -0.91 9.28 -28.10
C ALA A 32 -0.57 8.74 -26.70
N ASP A 33 -1.52 8.74 -25.75
CA ASP A 33 -1.29 8.25 -24.39
C ASP A 33 -1.23 6.72 -24.38
N VAL A 34 -2.11 6.06 -25.14
CA VAL A 34 -2.03 4.60 -25.35
C VAL A 34 -0.73 4.23 -26.05
N GLU A 35 -0.34 4.98 -27.12
CA GLU A 35 0.93 4.75 -27.82
C GLU A 35 2.13 4.91 -26.86
N THR A 36 2.11 5.93 -26.01
CA THR A 36 3.13 6.14 -24.99
C THR A 36 3.19 4.98 -23.99
N SER A 37 2.04 4.45 -23.61
CA SER A 37 1.98 3.30 -22.71
C SER A 37 2.61 2.06 -23.34
N ILE A 38 2.16 1.68 -24.55
CA ILE A 38 2.71 0.47 -25.21
C ILE A 38 4.16 0.63 -25.69
N ALA A 39 4.65 1.86 -25.92
CA ALA A 39 6.05 2.11 -26.23
C ALA A 39 6.98 1.68 -25.09
N ARG A 40 6.52 1.70 -23.84
CA ARG A 40 7.26 1.23 -22.65
C ARG A 40 7.35 -0.29 -22.55
N ALA A 41 6.55 -1.02 -23.34
CA ALA A 41 6.48 -2.48 -23.29
C ALA A 41 7.75 -3.21 -23.81
N GLY A 42 8.73 -2.49 -24.39
CA GLY A 42 9.93 -3.09 -24.91
C GLY A 42 9.63 -4.14 -25.97
N GLU A 43 10.08 -5.37 -25.74
CA GLU A 43 9.87 -6.51 -26.68
C GLU A 43 8.37 -6.90 -26.80
N ALA A 44 7.54 -6.65 -25.79
CA ALA A 44 6.11 -6.95 -25.82
C ALA A 44 5.27 -5.95 -26.65
N ARG A 45 5.88 -4.83 -27.14
CA ARG A 45 5.18 -3.80 -27.90
C ARG A 45 4.43 -4.34 -29.12
N SER A 46 5.04 -5.26 -29.87
CA SER A 46 4.40 -5.87 -31.03
C SER A 46 3.15 -6.68 -30.69
N SER A 47 3.16 -7.35 -29.54
CA SER A 47 2.00 -8.11 -29.03
C SER A 47 0.85 -7.18 -28.63
N TRP A 48 1.16 -6.05 -27.95
CA TRP A 48 0.17 -5.02 -27.64
C TRP A 48 -0.44 -4.40 -28.90
N ALA A 49 0.39 -4.05 -29.90
CA ALA A 49 -0.10 -3.53 -31.16
C ALA A 49 -1.04 -4.52 -31.88
N ALA A 50 -0.69 -5.81 -31.88
CA ALA A 50 -1.54 -6.85 -32.47
C ALA A 50 -2.91 -6.98 -31.77
N ILE A 51 -2.97 -6.87 -30.44
CA ILE A 51 -4.22 -6.87 -29.69
C ILE A 51 -5.05 -5.61 -29.96
N LEU A 52 -4.42 -4.44 -30.05
CA LEU A 52 -5.08 -3.18 -30.39
C LEU A 52 -5.68 -3.23 -31.80
N ASP A 53 -5.00 -3.86 -32.75
CA ASP A 53 -5.52 -4.05 -34.12
C ASP A 53 -6.68 -5.04 -34.18
N ALA A 54 -6.65 -6.09 -33.32
CA ALA A 54 -7.63 -7.16 -33.31
C ALA A 54 -8.88 -6.86 -32.45
N VAL A 55 -8.82 -5.90 -31.53
CA VAL A 55 -9.91 -5.60 -30.59
C VAL A 55 -11.17 -5.11 -31.33
N SER A 56 -12.33 -5.64 -30.94
CA SER A 56 -13.63 -5.21 -31.48
C SER A 56 -13.91 -3.74 -31.13
N THR A 57 -14.63 -3.05 -32.02
CA THR A 57 -14.92 -1.62 -31.84
C THR A 57 -15.59 -1.31 -30.50
N GLU A 58 -16.44 -2.20 -30.01
CA GLU A 58 -17.13 -2.06 -28.71
C GLU A 58 -16.21 -2.07 -27.49
N HIS A 59 -15.03 -2.73 -27.58
CA HIS A 59 -14.08 -2.85 -26.47
C HIS A 59 -12.90 -1.87 -26.55
N ARG A 60 -12.82 -1.07 -27.62
CA ARG A 60 -11.68 -0.15 -27.87
C ARG A 60 -11.50 0.88 -26.77
N ALA A 61 -12.59 1.53 -26.38
CA ALA A 61 -12.55 2.58 -25.36
C ALA A 61 -12.04 2.04 -24.02
N ASP A 62 -12.46 0.84 -23.64
CA ASP A 62 -12.14 0.21 -22.37
C ASP A 62 -10.70 -0.32 -22.35
N LEU A 63 -10.26 -0.94 -23.46
CA LEU A 63 -8.85 -1.35 -23.58
C LEU A 63 -7.91 -0.13 -23.52
N ALA A 64 -8.29 0.96 -24.23
CA ALA A 64 -7.52 2.20 -24.17
C ALA A 64 -7.51 2.81 -22.76
N HIS A 65 -8.65 2.79 -22.05
CA HIS A 65 -8.74 3.26 -20.67
C HIS A 65 -7.77 2.49 -19.77
N LEU A 66 -7.73 1.17 -19.84
CA LEU A 66 -6.77 0.36 -19.06
C LEU A 66 -5.32 0.74 -19.40
N LEU A 67 -4.98 0.82 -20.69
CA LEU A 67 -3.61 1.07 -21.15
C LEU A 67 -3.07 2.44 -20.78
N ARG A 68 -3.91 3.50 -20.74
CA ARG A 68 -3.46 4.85 -20.37
C ARG A 68 -2.88 4.93 -18.98
N SER A 69 -3.44 4.17 -18.03
CA SER A 69 -3.04 4.18 -16.62
C SER A 69 -2.33 2.88 -16.17
N MET A 70 -2.05 1.98 -17.12
CA MET A 70 -1.40 0.71 -16.80
C MET A 70 0.01 0.93 -16.23
N PRO A 71 0.35 0.32 -15.09
CA PRO A 71 1.70 0.37 -14.55
C PRO A 71 2.74 -0.17 -15.54
N GLU A 72 3.92 0.43 -15.58
CA GLU A 72 5.00 0.01 -16.50
C GLU A 72 5.39 -1.47 -16.32
N ALA A 73 5.42 -1.94 -15.08
CA ALA A 73 5.68 -3.35 -14.80
C ALA A 73 4.64 -4.27 -15.44
N ASP A 74 3.37 -3.85 -15.48
CA ASP A 74 2.29 -4.62 -16.07
C ASP A 74 2.36 -4.59 -17.60
N VAL A 75 2.63 -3.42 -18.20
CA VAL A 75 2.82 -3.30 -19.66
C VAL A 75 3.96 -4.19 -20.17
N THR A 76 5.01 -4.36 -19.38
CA THR A 76 6.19 -5.17 -19.77
C THR A 76 6.04 -6.67 -19.50
N SER A 77 5.18 -7.08 -18.56
CA SER A 77 5.14 -8.46 -18.06
C SER A 77 3.83 -9.21 -18.34
N LEU A 78 2.70 -8.50 -18.50
CA LEU A 78 1.43 -9.15 -18.75
C LEU A 78 1.29 -9.62 -20.21
N ASP A 79 0.59 -10.74 -20.38
CA ASP A 79 0.13 -11.15 -21.70
C ASP A 79 -1.01 -10.23 -22.17
N PRO A 80 -0.84 -9.48 -23.28
CA PRO A 80 -1.88 -8.62 -23.81
C PRO A 80 -3.22 -9.34 -24.07
N ALA A 81 -3.18 -10.64 -24.43
CA ALA A 81 -4.39 -11.43 -24.64
C ALA A 81 -5.20 -11.62 -23.35
N GLN A 82 -4.54 -11.78 -22.21
CA GLN A 82 -5.22 -11.88 -20.91
C GLN A 82 -5.89 -10.55 -20.52
N VAL A 83 -5.27 -9.42 -20.88
CA VAL A 83 -5.87 -8.10 -20.62
C VAL A 83 -7.11 -7.90 -21.52
N LEU A 84 -7.06 -8.30 -22.78
CA LEU A 84 -8.23 -8.27 -23.66
C LEU A 84 -9.34 -9.20 -23.15
N GLU A 85 -9.01 -10.43 -22.71
CA GLU A 85 -9.96 -11.34 -22.09
C GLU A 85 -10.62 -10.73 -20.85
N ASN A 86 -9.83 -10.04 -20.01
CA ASN A 86 -10.37 -9.33 -18.84
C ASN A 86 -11.40 -8.27 -19.25
N VAL A 87 -11.16 -7.49 -20.32
CA VAL A 87 -12.12 -6.52 -20.88
C VAL A 87 -13.40 -7.24 -21.31
N GLN A 88 -13.29 -8.29 -22.10
CA GLN A 88 -14.41 -9.05 -22.62
C GLN A 88 -15.28 -9.63 -21.49
N LEU A 89 -14.65 -10.24 -20.49
CA LEU A 89 -15.36 -10.80 -19.34
C LEU A 89 -16.01 -9.73 -18.46
N ALA A 90 -15.42 -8.53 -18.33
CA ALA A 90 -16.06 -7.41 -17.65
C ALA A 90 -17.36 -6.98 -18.36
N HIS A 91 -17.37 -6.93 -19.69
CA HIS A 91 -18.58 -6.67 -20.49
C HIS A 91 -19.62 -7.78 -20.33
N VAL A 92 -19.21 -9.04 -20.31
CA VAL A 92 -20.12 -10.16 -20.05
C VAL A 92 -20.77 -10.01 -18.67
N ALA A 93 -20.01 -9.64 -17.66
CA ALA A 93 -20.52 -9.42 -16.30
C ALA A 93 -21.51 -8.24 -16.28
N LYS A 94 -21.16 -7.09 -16.91
CA LYS A 94 -22.06 -5.93 -17.06
C LYS A 94 -23.36 -6.31 -17.76
N ALA A 95 -23.30 -7.04 -18.86
CA ALA A 95 -24.48 -7.44 -19.62
C ALA A 95 -25.42 -8.42 -18.90
N ARG A 96 -24.87 -9.26 -18.01
CA ARG A 96 -25.64 -10.24 -17.22
C ARG A 96 -26.30 -9.62 -15.99
N ALA A 97 -25.67 -8.60 -15.40
CA ALA A 97 -26.13 -8.00 -14.16
C ALA A 97 -27.42 -7.20 -14.36
N ALA A 98 -28.38 -7.33 -13.46
CA ALA A 98 -29.64 -6.58 -13.51
C ALA A 98 -29.44 -5.06 -13.53
N TRP A 99 -28.39 -4.56 -12.89
CA TRP A 99 -27.99 -3.15 -12.84
C TRP A 99 -27.10 -2.70 -13.99
N GLY A 100 -26.59 -3.63 -14.81
CA GLY A 100 -25.54 -3.33 -15.79
C GLY A 100 -25.91 -2.30 -16.83
N ALA A 101 -27.16 -2.27 -17.27
CA ALA A 101 -27.63 -1.27 -18.24
C ALA A 101 -27.73 0.15 -17.66
N ALA A 102 -27.90 0.30 -16.35
CA ALA A 102 -27.97 1.57 -15.64
C ALA A 102 -26.61 2.03 -15.09
N LEU A 103 -25.57 1.19 -15.21
CA LEU A 103 -24.25 1.50 -14.68
C LEU A 103 -23.58 2.62 -15.51
N PRO A 104 -23.19 3.75 -14.89
CA PRO A 104 -22.44 4.80 -15.58
C PRO A 104 -21.12 4.27 -16.16
N GLU A 105 -20.74 4.77 -17.33
CA GLU A 105 -19.59 4.25 -18.06
C GLU A 105 -18.26 4.51 -17.32
N ASP A 106 -18.10 5.67 -16.72
CA ASP A 106 -16.96 6.05 -15.91
C ASP A 106 -16.83 5.15 -14.66
N VAL A 107 -17.95 4.81 -14.02
CA VAL A 107 -17.97 3.87 -12.88
C VAL A 107 -17.60 2.46 -13.35
N PHE A 108 -18.06 2.03 -14.50
CA PHE A 108 -17.68 0.75 -15.09
C PHE A 108 -16.17 0.70 -15.36
N GLN A 109 -15.65 1.71 -16.04
CA GLN A 109 -14.24 1.79 -16.44
C GLN A 109 -13.30 1.85 -15.25
N GLU A 110 -13.65 2.60 -14.21
CA GLU A 110 -12.80 2.77 -13.04
C GLU A 110 -12.89 1.62 -12.02
N PHE A 111 -14.06 0.95 -11.88
CA PHE A 111 -14.33 0.11 -10.71
C PHE A 111 -14.86 -1.29 -11.03
N VAL A 112 -15.13 -1.63 -12.27
CA VAL A 112 -15.45 -3.00 -12.72
C VAL A 112 -14.36 -3.54 -13.64
N LEU A 113 -13.94 -2.72 -14.60
CA LEU A 113 -13.02 -3.09 -15.67
C LEU A 113 -11.61 -3.47 -15.18
N PRO A 114 -10.99 -2.81 -14.19
CA PRO A 114 -9.62 -3.07 -13.81
C PRO A 114 -9.37 -4.53 -13.38
N TYR A 115 -8.22 -5.07 -13.84
CA TYR A 115 -7.76 -6.41 -13.53
C TYR A 115 -7.01 -6.51 -12.19
N ALA A 116 -6.69 -5.38 -11.60
CA ALA A 116 -5.92 -5.26 -10.36
C ALA A 116 -6.52 -4.20 -9.44
N ASN A 117 -6.10 -4.20 -8.18
CA ASN A 117 -6.52 -3.22 -7.17
C ASN A 117 -5.36 -2.30 -6.77
N VAL A 118 -4.26 -2.88 -6.25
CA VAL A 118 -3.09 -2.15 -5.73
C VAL A 118 -1.79 -2.75 -6.30
N THR A 119 -0.92 -3.27 -5.46
CA THR A 119 0.39 -3.80 -5.83
C THR A 119 0.47 -5.33 -5.77
N GLU A 120 -0.66 -6.00 -5.65
CA GLU A 120 -0.74 -7.47 -5.64
C GLU A 120 -0.22 -8.09 -6.93
N PRO A 121 0.30 -9.34 -6.90
CA PRO A 121 0.62 -10.10 -8.10
C PRO A 121 -0.58 -10.23 -9.03
N ARG A 122 -0.33 -10.17 -10.32
CA ARG A 122 -1.36 -10.19 -11.36
C ARG A 122 -1.79 -11.62 -11.67
N ASP A 123 -2.92 -12.04 -11.10
CA ASP A 123 -3.54 -13.33 -11.39
C ASP A 123 -4.62 -13.19 -12.46
N PRO A 124 -4.82 -14.15 -13.36
CA PRO A 124 -5.94 -14.17 -14.31
C PRO A 124 -7.24 -14.66 -13.62
N TRP A 125 -7.65 -13.99 -12.53
CA TRP A 125 -8.73 -14.42 -11.64
C TRP A 125 -10.14 -14.34 -12.26
N ARG A 126 -10.36 -13.42 -13.23
CA ARG A 126 -11.72 -13.01 -13.63
C ARG A 126 -12.54 -14.15 -14.21
N ALA A 127 -11.98 -14.99 -15.08
CA ALA A 127 -12.71 -16.07 -15.71
C ALA A 127 -13.25 -17.07 -14.65
N GLU A 128 -12.38 -17.56 -13.77
CA GLU A 128 -12.75 -18.48 -12.69
C GLU A 128 -13.78 -17.86 -11.75
N PHE A 129 -13.55 -16.60 -11.34
CA PHE A 129 -14.44 -15.90 -10.41
C PHE A 129 -15.82 -15.61 -11.04
N THR A 130 -15.89 -15.32 -12.33
CA THR A 130 -17.15 -15.14 -13.03
C THR A 130 -17.97 -16.44 -13.04
N GLU A 131 -17.35 -17.57 -13.36
CA GLU A 131 -18.01 -18.87 -13.32
C GLU A 131 -18.47 -19.26 -11.92
N ARG A 132 -17.60 -19.03 -10.92
CA ARG A 132 -17.84 -19.45 -9.55
C ARG A 132 -18.89 -18.61 -8.84
N TRP A 133 -18.84 -17.29 -9.01
CA TRP A 133 -19.64 -16.36 -8.21
C TRP A 133 -20.93 -15.90 -8.88
N TRP A 134 -21.03 -15.98 -10.21
CA TRP A 134 -22.28 -15.63 -10.88
C TRP A 134 -23.49 -16.42 -10.37
N PRO A 135 -23.44 -17.76 -10.19
CA PRO A 135 -24.57 -18.52 -9.65
C PRO A 135 -25.03 -18.06 -8.26
N VAL A 136 -24.10 -17.53 -7.45
CA VAL A 136 -24.36 -17.06 -6.08
C VAL A 136 -25.19 -15.78 -6.07
N VAL A 137 -25.01 -14.90 -7.07
CA VAL A 137 -25.61 -13.55 -7.10
C VAL A 137 -26.59 -13.33 -8.25
N LYS A 138 -26.87 -14.32 -9.09
CA LYS A 138 -27.69 -14.19 -10.31
C LYS A 138 -29.10 -13.61 -10.07
N ASP A 139 -29.63 -13.78 -8.86
CA ASP A 139 -30.97 -13.33 -8.46
C ASP A 139 -30.91 -11.95 -7.72
N ALA A 140 -29.71 -11.39 -7.53
CA ALA A 140 -29.57 -10.07 -6.94
C ALA A 140 -30.04 -8.99 -7.93
N THR A 141 -30.77 -8.01 -7.41
CA THR A 141 -31.30 -6.91 -8.20
C THR A 141 -30.49 -5.62 -8.12
N THR A 142 -29.60 -5.52 -7.13
CA THR A 142 -28.71 -4.35 -6.92
C THR A 142 -27.28 -4.80 -6.65
N PRO A 143 -26.28 -3.93 -6.97
CA PRO A 143 -24.88 -4.18 -6.60
C PRO A 143 -24.70 -4.44 -5.11
N ALA A 144 -25.39 -3.67 -4.25
CA ALA A 144 -25.37 -3.81 -2.78
C ALA A 144 -25.80 -5.21 -2.33
N ALA A 145 -26.90 -5.72 -2.86
CA ALA A 145 -27.38 -7.07 -2.52
C ALA A 145 -26.40 -8.16 -2.98
N ALA A 146 -25.82 -8.01 -4.17
CA ALA A 146 -24.82 -8.95 -4.68
C ALA A 146 -23.55 -8.94 -3.83
N ALA A 147 -23.02 -7.77 -3.50
CA ALA A 147 -21.81 -7.64 -2.70
C ALA A 147 -21.99 -8.17 -1.26
N LYS A 148 -23.14 -7.92 -0.63
CA LYS A 148 -23.48 -8.50 0.65
C LYS A 148 -23.44 -10.04 0.61
N THR A 149 -24.10 -10.63 -0.36
CA THR A 149 -24.13 -12.09 -0.54
C THR A 149 -22.72 -12.66 -0.78
N LEU A 150 -21.90 -11.98 -1.60
CA LEU A 150 -20.53 -12.39 -1.83
C LEU A 150 -19.71 -12.34 -0.54
N ASN A 151 -19.78 -11.25 0.24
CA ASN A 151 -19.03 -11.11 1.47
C ASN A 151 -19.41 -12.17 2.52
N GLU A 152 -20.67 -12.57 2.58
CA GLU A 152 -21.18 -13.63 3.46
C GLU A 152 -20.74 -15.05 3.01
N THR A 153 -20.37 -15.22 1.73
CA THR A 153 -20.18 -16.57 1.13
C THR A 153 -18.74 -16.90 0.80
N ILE A 154 -18.01 -15.99 0.13
CA ILE A 154 -16.76 -16.34 -0.56
C ILE A 154 -15.66 -16.80 0.39
N PHE A 155 -15.52 -16.20 1.55
CA PHE A 155 -14.42 -16.49 2.47
C PHE A 155 -14.54 -17.88 3.10
N SER A 156 -15.75 -18.30 3.44
CA SER A 156 -16.01 -19.65 3.94
C SER A 156 -15.81 -20.71 2.85
N GLU A 157 -16.27 -20.44 1.62
CA GLU A 157 -16.11 -21.37 0.49
C GLU A 157 -14.66 -21.49 0.00
N LEU A 158 -13.88 -20.40 0.08
CA LEU A 158 -12.47 -20.40 -0.28
C LEU A 158 -11.57 -20.87 0.86
N GLY A 159 -12.10 -20.95 2.09
CA GLY A 159 -11.32 -21.31 3.29
C GLY A 159 -10.30 -20.23 3.68
N VAL A 160 -10.53 -18.96 3.31
CA VAL A 160 -9.61 -17.85 3.57
C VAL A 160 -10.08 -17.05 4.78
N LYS A 161 -9.17 -16.77 5.71
CA LYS A 161 -9.44 -15.97 6.91
C LYS A 161 -8.35 -14.94 7.15
N TYR A 162 -8.70 -13.91 7.93
CA TYR A 162 -7.71 -12.94 8.40
C TYR A 162 -6.62 -13.59 9.25
N SER A 163 -5.37 -13.23 8.99
CA SER A 163 -4.25 -13.63 9.84
C SER A 163 -3.03 -12.73 9.59
N THR A 164 -2.35 -12.36 10.68
CA THR A 164 -1.04 -11.70 10.62
C THR A 164 0.07 -12.65 10.15
N ALA A 165 -0.16 -13.97 10.19
CA ALA A 165 0.77 -15.00 9.69
C ALA A 165 0.70 -15.22 8.17
N ARG A 166 -0.04 -14.38 7.44
CA ARG A 166 -0.07 -14.41 5.97
C ARG A 166 1.29 -14.05 5.38
N LYS A 167 1.51 -14.42 4.11
CA LYS A 167 2.78 -14.27 3.41
C LYS A 167 3.19 -12.79 3.22
N ARG A 168 2.22 -11.92 2.90
CA ARG A 168 2.41 -10.49 2.66
C ARG A 168 1.10 -9.72 2.76
N ALA A 169 1.15 -8.38 2.79
CA ALA A 169 -0.04 -7.56 2.99
C ALA A 169 -1.01 -7.64 1.79
N ASP A 170 -0.49 -7.48 0.59
CA ASP A 170 -1.21 -7.39 -0.68
C ASP A 170 -1.18 -8.72 -1.44
N GLN A 171 -1.56 -9.81 -0.78
CA GLN A 171 -1.67 -11.11 -1.46
C GLN A 171 -2.69 -11.06 -2.59
N SER A 172 -2.32 -11.67 -3.73
CA SER A 172 -3.26 -11.89 -4.82
C SER A 172 -4.35 -12.89 -4.43
N PRO A 173 -5.44 -12.99 -5.21
CA PRO A 173 -6.46 -14.01 -4.99
C PRO A 173 -5.89 -15.42 -4.87
N LYS A 174 -5.01 -15.79 -5.79
CA LYS A 174 -4.36 -17.10 -5.79
C LYS A 174 -3.52 -17.33 -4.53
N GLU A 175 -2.67 -16.37 -4.15
CA GLU A 175 -1.84 -16.48 -2.94
C GLU A 175 -2.69 -16.63 -1.67
N SER A 176 -3.80 -15.87 -1.60
CA SER A 176 -4.72 -15.91 -0.45
C SER A 176 -5.44 -17.23 -0.34
N ILE A 177 -5.91 -17.77 -1.47
CA ILE A 177 -6.61 -19.08 -1.54
C ILE A 177 -5.63 -20.22 -1.23
N GLU A 178 -4.45 -20.23 -1.82
CA GLU A 178 -3.43 -21.27 -1.59
C GLU A 178 -2.98 -21.33 -0.13
N GLN A 179 -2.88 -20.18 0.53
CA GLN A 179 -2.45 -20.12 1.93
C GLN A 179 -3.60 -20.29 2.93
N GLY A 180 -4.84 -20.00 2.53
CA GLY A 180 -6.00 -19.93 3.43
C GLY A 180 -5.93 -18.77 4.43
N LEU A 181 -4.99 -17.86 4.27
CA LEU A 181 -4.72 -16.73 5.15
C LEU A 181 -4.49 -15.46 4.33
N ALA A 182 -5.06 -14.35 4.79
CA ALA A 182 -4.84 -13.04 4.18
C ALA A 182 -4.84 -11.90 5.22
N SER A 183 -4.31 -10.74 4.86
CA SER A 183 -4.48 -9.49 5.59
C SER A 183 -5.86 -8.88 5.31
N CYS A 184 -6.21 -7.77 5.97
CA CYS A 184 -7.35 -6.96 5.59
C CYS A 184 -7.29 -6.54 4.11
N THR A 185 -6.12 -6.18 3.61
CA THR A 185 -5.91 -5.85 2.18
C THR A 185 -6.13 -7.06 1.27
N GLY A 186 -5.54 -8.22 1.59
CA GLY A 186 -5.72 -9.44 0.80
C GLY A 186 -7.18 -9.93 0.77
N LEU A 187 -7.90 -9.82 1.89
CA LEU A 187 -9.34 -10.09 1.94
C LEU A 187 -10.12 -9.09 1.09
N SER A 188 -9.77 -7.79 1.15
CA SER A 188 -10.41 -6.74 0.34
C SER A 188 -10.16 -6.94 -1.16
N ILE A 189 -8.95 -7.37 -1.56
CA ILE A 189 -8.64 -7.75 -2.94
C ILE A 189 -9.54 -8.91 -3.41
N LEU A 190 -9.68 -9.95 -2.60
CA LEU A 190 -10.56 -11.09 -2.91
C LEU A 190 -12.01 -10.65 -3.11
N LEU A 191 -12.57 -9.86 -2.19
CA LEU A 191 -13.94 -9.37 -2.27
C LEU A 191 -14.14 -8.44 -3.47
N SER A 192 -13.22 -7.48 -3.68
CA SER A 192 -13.28 -6.55 -4.81
C SER A 192 -13.26 -7.31 -6.14
N ASN A 193 -12.38 -8.32 -6.29
CA ASN A 193 -12.31 -9.12 -7.51
C ASN A 193 -13.57 -10.00 -7.70
N ALA A 194 -14.12 -10.57 -6.64
CA ALA A 194 -15.39 -11.28 -6.72
C ALA A 194 -16.55 -10.37 -7.14
N CYS A 195 -16.63 -9.16 -6.59
CA CYS A 195 -17.60 -8.14 -6.98
C CYS A 195 -17.44 -7.77 -8.46
N ARG A 196 -16.23 -7.42 -8.89
CA ARG A 196 -15.94 -7.03 -10.28
C ARG A 196 -16.23 -8.16 -11.27
N SER A 197 -16.03 -9.41 -10.87
CA SER A 197 -16.30 -10.59 -11.74
C SER A 197 -17.77 -10.78 -12.10
N VAL A 198 -18.66 -10.21 -11.29
CA VAL A 198 -20.12 -10.28 -11.50
C VAL A 198 -20.74 -8.91 -11.86
N GLY A 199 -19.90 -7.93 -12.21
CA GLY A 199 -20.34 -6.62 -12.66
C GLY A 199 -20.72 -5.65 -11.52
N VAL A 200 -20.32 -5.92 -10.29
CA VAL A 200 -20.46 -4.99 -9.16
C VAL A 200 -19.26 -4.06 -9.12
N PRO A 201 -19.43 -2.73 -9.24
CA PRO A 201 -18.32 -1.80 -9.09
C PRO A 201 -17.81 -1.81 -7.66
N ALA A 202 -16.51 -2.08 -7.53
CA ALA A 202 -15.87 -2.22 -6.24
C ALA A 202 -14.45 -1.62 -6.25
N ARG A 203 -14.07 -1.01 -5.15
CA ARG A 203 -12.73 -0.45 -4.95
C ARG A 203 -12.23 -0.68 -3.53
N LEU A 204 -10.92 -0.78 -3.40
CA LEU A 204 -10.31 -0.79 -2.08
C LEU A 204 -10.34 0.62 -1.50
N VAL A 205 -10.59 0.68 -0.21
CA VAL A 205 -10.51 1.90 0.60
C VAL A 205 -9.68 1.61 1.83
N GLY A 206 -8.91 2.58 2.29
CA GLY A 206 -8.13 2.39 3.49
C GLY A 206 -7.46 3.65 3.98
N THR A 207 -6.90 3.55 5.18
CA THR A 207 -6.04 4.57 5.77
C THR A 207 -4.63 4.00 5.95
N PRO A 208 -3.56 4.74 5.57
CA PRO A 208 -2.19 4.32 5.83
C PRO A 208 -1.86 4.17 7.31
N SER A 209 -2.47 5.01 8.14
CA SER A 209 -2.30 5.00 9.60
C SER A 209 -3.54 5.57 10.28
N TRP A 210 -3.98 4.94 11.36
CA TRP A 210 -5.01 5.53 12.22
C TRP A 210 -4.46 6.75 12.96
N VAL A 211 -5.33 7.72 13.31
CA VAL A 211 -4.96 8.96 14.02
C VAL A 211 -4.51 8.68 15.44
N ASP A 212 -5.28 7.91 16.20
CA ASP A 212 -5.09 7.74 17.64
C ASP A 212 -4.54 6.37 18.04
N LYS A 213 -4.20 5.55 17.06
CA LYS A 213 -3.62 4.23 17.28
C LYS A 213 -2.72 3.86 16.14
N GLN A 214 -1.78 3.01 16.39
CA GLN A 214 -0.98 2.43 15.33
C GLN A 214 -1.76 1.43 14.49
N GLY A 215 -1.27 1.26 13.28
CA GLY A 215 -1.81 0.33 12.31
C GLY A 215 -2.59 1.03 11.21
N ASN A 216 -2.91 0.25 10.22
CA ASN A 216 -3.69 0.63 9.06
C ASN A 216 -4.92 -0.27 8.93
N HIS A 217 -5.82 0.10 8.04
CA HIS A 217 -6.91 -0.80 7.67
C HIS A 217 -7.27 -0.61 6.20
N THR A 218 -7.75 -1.70 5.60
CA THR A 218 -8.25 -1.72 4.23
C THR A 218 -9.58 -2.46 4.22
N TRP A 219 -10.56 -1.88 3.55
CA TRP A 219 -11.90 -2.43 3.34
C TRP A 219 -12.35 -2.22 1.90
N VAL A 220 -13.60 -2.47 1.58
CA VAL A 220 -14.14 -2.34 0.23
C VAL A 220 -15.28 -1.32 0.21
N GLU A 221 -15.30 -0.46 -0.79
CA GLU A 221 -16.49 0.29 -1.18
C GLU A 221 -17.07 -0.28 -2.47
N ILE A 222 -18.39 -0.29 -2.54
CA ILE A 222 -19.17 -0.71 -3.71
C ILE A 222 -20.12 0.41 -4.14
N TRP A 223 -20.25 0.59 -5.45
CA TRP A 223 -21.19 1.54 -6.01
C TRP A 223 -22.55 0.88 -6.22
N SER A 224 -23.58 1.43 -5.62
CA SER A 224 -24.95 0.97 -5.77
C SER A 224 -25.91 2.15 -5.78
N GLU A 225 -26.84 2.17 -6.73
CA GLU A 225 -27.95 3.14 -6.81
C GLU A 225 -27.52 4.63 -6.76
N GLY A 226 -26.33 4.93 -7.28
CA GLY A 226 -25.81 6.31 -7.36
C GLY A 226 -24.88 6.70 -6.20
N GLU A 227 -24.63 5.81 -5.24
CA GLU A 227 -23.86 6.08 -4.02
C GLU A 227 -22.81 4.99 -3.75
N TRP A 228 -21.79 5.35 -2.97
CA TRP A 228 -20.79 4.41 -2.47
C TRP A 228 -21.21 3.91 -1.09
N HIS A 229 -21.11 2.61 -0.89
CA HIS A 229 -21.35 1.92 0.37
C HIS A 229 -20.11 1.16 0.80
N PHE A 230 -19.78 1.11 2.07
CA PHE A 230 -18.63 0.37 2.54
C PHE A 230 -18.98 -0.95 3.22
N VAL A 231 -18.02 -1.87 3.20
CA VAL A 231 -18.12 -3.19 3.86
C VAL A 231 -16.74 -3.70 4.23
N GLY A 232 -16.59 -4.22 5.45
CA GLY A 232 -15.41 -4.97 5.86
C GLY A 232 -15.36 -6.33 5.17
N ALA A 233 -14.25 -6.63 4.48
CA ALA A 233 -14.08 -7.90 3.78
C ALA A 233 -13.89 -9.04 4.79
N ALA A 234 -14.68 -10.10 4.68
CA ALA A 234 -14.80 -11.21 5.64
C ALA A 234 -15.40 -10.81 7.00
N GLU A 235 -15.98 -9.63 7.08
CA GLU A 235 -16.54 -9.05 8.30
C GLU A 235 -17.97 -8.55 8.04
N PRO A 236 -18.92 -9.43 7.62
CA PRO A 236 -20.28 -9.00 7.33
C PRO A 236 -20.97 -8.55 8.62
N ASP A 237 -21.44 -7.30 8.63
CA ASP A 237 -22.21 -6.76 9.75
C ASP A 237 -23.68 -7.18 9.63
N PRO A 238 -24.34 -7.60 10.73
CA PRO A 238 -25.77 -7.94 10.71
C PRO A 238 -26.71 -6.82 10.24
N LYS A 239 -26.28 -5.56 10.41
CA LYS A 239 -27.04 -4.38 9.95
C LYS A 239 -26.90 -4.14 8.45
N GLY A 240 -25.94 -4.80 7.77
CA GLY A 240 -25.70 -4.67 6.34
C GLY A 240 -24.49 -3.84 6.00
N LEU A 241 -24.57 -3.13 4.87
CA LEU A 241 -23.50 -2.22 4.42
C LEU A 241 -23.49 -0.94 5.29
N ASP A 242 -22.41 -0.20 5.18
CA ASP A 242 -22.15 1.06 5.92
C ASP A 242 -22.03 0.87 7.44
N HIS A 243 -21.72 -0.36 7.85
CA HIS A 243 -21.43 -0.72 9.23
C HIS A 243 -20.14 -1.54 9.32
N GLY A 244 -19.36 -1.30 10.37
CA GLY A 244 -18.11 -2.02 10.65
C GLY A 244 -17.46 -1.56 11.96
N TRP A 245 -16.64 -2.41 12.55
CA TRP A 245 -15.95 -2.13 13.81
C TRP A 245 -15.02 -0.89 13.75
N PHE A 246 -14.61 -0.48 12.56
CA PHE A 246 -13.69 0.63 12.33
C PHE A 246 -14.37 2.00 12.18
N GLU A 247 -15.69 2.10 12.22
CA GLU A 247 -16.43 3.36 12.00
C GLU A 247 -15.97 4.49 12.93
N ALA A 248 -15.77 4.19 14.23
CA ALA A 248 -15.32 5.19 15.19
C ALA A 248 -13.93 5.72 14.91
N ASP A 249 -13.04 4.89 14.39
CA ASP A 249 -11.69 5.29 13.97
C ASP A 249 -11.70 6.06 12.64
N ALA A 250 -12.54 5.62 11.71
CA ALA A 250 -12.71 6.28 10.41
C ALA A 250 -13.23 7.72 10.55
N LYS A 251 -14.14 7.97 11.52
CA LYS A 251 -14.64 9.32 11.82
C LYS A 251 -13.56 10.30 12.28
N ARG A 252 -12.44 9.81 12.80
CA ARG A 252 -11.31 10.61 13.28
C ARG A 252 -10.26 10.89 12.21
N ALA A 253 -10.39 10.29 11.03
CA ALA A 253 -9.48 10.51 9.92
C ALA A 253 -9.36 12.00 9.55
N ILE A 254 -8.21 12.42 9.05
CA ILE A 254 -7.89 13.83 8.77
C ILE A 254 -7.82 14.02 7.26
N ALA A 255 -8.83 14.68 6.70
CA ALA A 255 -8.89 14.96 5.26
C ALA A 255 -7.66 15.75 4.79
N GLY A 256 -7.07 15.33 3.67
CA GLY A 256 -5.86 15.93 3.09
C GLY A 256 -4.55 15.51 3.76
N ASP A 257 -4.59 14.77 4.86
CA ASP A 257 -3.36 14.26 5.49
C ASP A 257 -2.88 12.99 4.79
N PRO A 258 -1.62 12.92 4.31
CA PRO A 258 -1.14 11.77 3.53
C PRO A 258 -1.06 10.45 4.31
N LEU A 259 -1.07 10.49 5.66
CA LEU A 259 -1.02 9.32 6.52
C LEU A 259 -2.36 9.00 7.18
N HIS A 260 -3.15 10.02 7.51
CA HIS A 260 -4.34 9.89 8.35
C HIS A 260 -5.65 10.08 7.60
N ALA A 261 -5.61 10.42 6.30
CA ALA A 261 -6.81 10.43 5.48
C ALA A 261 -7.25 9.02 5.08
N ILE A 262 -8.49 8.93 4.64
CA ILE A 262 -9.07 7.72 4.04
C ILE A 262 -9.02 7.89 2.53
N PHE A 263 -8.33 6.97 1.86
CA PHE A 263 -8.16 6.97 0.42
C PHE A 263 -8.94 5.82 -0.22
N ALA A 264 -9.65 6.12 -1.29
CA ALA A 264 -10.18 5.11 -2.20
C ALA A 264 -9.23 4.94 -3.39
N VAL A 265 -9.01 3.70 -3.80
CA VAL A 265 -8.16 3.38 -4.96
C VAL A 265 -8.94 3.62 -6.25
N GLY A 266 -8.32 4.32 -7.21
CA GLY A 266 -8.78 4.45 -8.59
C GLY A 266 -7.84 3.73 -9.56
N TRP A 267 -8.29 3.54 -10.79
CA TRP A 267 -7.43 3.04 -11.87
C TRP A 267 -6.67 4.18 -12.55
N SER A 268 -7.38 5.24 -12.86
CA SER A 268 -6.79 6.42 -13.50
C SER A 268 -5.82 7.16 -12.59
N ALA A 269 -4.79 7.75 -13.20
CA ALA A 269 -3.84 8.59 -12.47
C ALA A 269 -4.56 9.75 -11.77
N THR A 270 -4.22 9.99 -10.51
CA THR A 270 -4.78 11.06 -9.69
C THR A 270 -3.65 11.93 -9.12
N GLN A 271 -4.00 13.10 -8.62
CA GLN A 271 -3.04 14.00 -7.94
C GLN A 271 -2.79 13.61 -6.48
N THR A 272 -3.61 12.72 -5.93
CA THR A 272 -3.53 12.30 -4.53
C THR A 272 -3.11 10.83 -4.48
N PRO A 273 -1.83 10.53 -4.22
CA PRO A 273 -1.38 9.16 -4.11
C PRO A 273 -1.83 8.54 -2.78
N PHE A 274 -2.35 7.33 -2.83
CA PHE A 274 -2.52 6.50 -1.64
C PHE A 274 -1.20 5.83 -1.32
N ALA A 275 -0.54 6.26 -0.23
CA ALA A 275 0.67 5.66 0.29
C ALA A 275 0.35 4.33 0.96
N LEU A 276 0.79 3.22 0.36
CA LEU A 276 0.58 1.88 0.92
C LEU A 276 1.57 1.62 2.07
N PRO A 277 1.13 1.28 3.28
CA PRO A 277 2.02 1.05 4.42
C PRO A 277 3.11 0.00 4.17
N TRP A 278 2.82 -1.02 3.36
CA TRP A 278 3.78 -2.08 2.98
C TRP A 278 4.65 -1.74 1.77
N ALA A 279 4.33 -0.69 1.04
CA ALA A 279 5.05 -0.27 -0.17
C ALA A 279 5.02 1.26 -0.35
N PRO A 280 5.50 2.06 0.64
CA PRO A 280 5.36 3.52 0.63
C PRO A 280 6.07 4.19 -0.56
N ALA A 281 7.09 3.56 -1.13
CA ALA A 281 7.78 4.04 -2.32
C ALA A 281 7.03 3.77 -3.64
N ARG A 282 5.93 3.03 -3.60
CA ARG A 282 5.09 2.68 -4.76
C ARG A 282 3.63 2.99 -4.47
N PRO A 283 3.26 4.27 -4.29
CA PRO A 283 1.88 4.65 -4.08
C PRO A 283 1.04 4.29 -5.32
N VAL A 284 -0.24 4.06 -5.10
CA VAL A 284 -1.23 3.86 -6.17
C VAL A 284 -2.09 5.11 -6.33
N PRO A 285 -2.77 5.30 -7.47
CA PRO A 285 -3.75 6.37 -7.62
C PRO A 285 -4.81 6.31 -6.54
N GLY A 286 -5.04 7.42 -5.84
CA GLY A 286 -5.98 7.52 -4.73
C GLY A 286 -6.88 8.73 -4.84
N ILE A 287 -8.04 8.64 -4.20
CA ILE A 287 -9.00 9.72 -4.03
C ILE A 287 -9.23 9.86 -2.53
N ASP A 288 -9.01 11.06 -1.98
CA ASP A 288 -9.38 11.32 -0.58
C ASP A 288 -10.90 11.30 -0.42
N VAL A 289 -11.37 10.33 0.34
CA VAL A 289 -12.80 10.13 0.61
C VAL A 289 -13.15 10.31 2.10
N THR A 290 -12.25 10.89 2.86
CA THR A 290 -12.36 11.09 4.31
C THR A 290 -13.70 11.71 4.72
N ALA A 291 -14.14 12.73 3.99
CA ALA A 291 -15.38 13.43 4.29
C ALA A 291 -16.62 12.51 4.28
N ARG A 292 -16.58 11.37 3.62
CA ARG A 292 -17.69 10.40 3.58
C ARG A 292 -17.85 9.61 4.87
N TYR A 293 -16.78 9.53 5.67
CA TYR A 293 -16.72 8.81 6.92
C TYR A 293 -16.89 9.73 8.14
N GLN A 294 -16.93 11.05 7.91
CA GLN A 294 -17.11 12.05 8.96
C GLN A 294 -18.58 12.43 9.05
N ASP A 295 -19.20 12.20 10.19
CA ASP A 295 -20.54 12.70 10.47
C ASP A 295 -20.49 14.21 10.70
N GLU A 296 -21.50 14.95 10.22
CA GLU A 296 -21.75 16.35 10.61
C GLU A 296 -22.20 16.48 12.09
N THR A 297 -22.25 15.38 12.82
CA THR A 297 -22.72 15.33 14.21
C THR A 297 -21.59 15.79 15.15
N PRO A 298 -21.80 16.79 16.01
CA PRO A 298 -20.78 17.20 16.98
C PRO A 298 -20.37 16.04 17.89
N PRO A 299 -19.12 16.00 18.35
CA PRO A 299 -18.62 14.90 19.17
C PRO A 299 -19.46 14.76 20.43
N VAL A 300 -19.86 13.53 20.71
CA VAL A 300 -20.50 13.14 21.96
C VAL A 300 -19.60 13.51 23.14
N ALA A 301 -20.15 14.05 24.20
CA ALA A 301 -19.42 14.49 25.37
C ALA A 301 -18.38 13.48 25.86
N GLU A 302 -17.18 13.99 26.12
CA GLU A 302 -15.98 13.26 26.55
C GLU A 302 -16.31 12.36 27.75
N GLU A 303 -16.26 11.03 27.53
CA GLU A 303 -16.17 10.08 28.66
C GLU A 303 -14.83 10.32 29.37
N ALA A 304 -14.80 10.17 30.68
CA ALA A 304 -13.60 10.36 31.48
C ALA A 304 -12.46 9.51 30.93
N LYS A 305 -11.36 10.14 30.49
CA LYS A 305 -10.21 9.44 29.90
C LYS A 305 -9.70 8.36 30.84
N PRO A 306 -9.40 7.15 30.33
CA PRO A 306 -8.80 6.09 31.15
C PRO A 306 -7.47 6.58 31.77
N THR A 307 -7.13 6.10 32.95
CA THR A 307 -5.89 6.46 33.67
C THR A 307 -4.66 5.83 33.03
N THR A 308 -4.84 4.91 32.10
CA THR A 308 -3.78 4.24 31.32
C THR A 308 -3.92 4.56 29.85
N THR A 309 -2.80 4.34 29.12
CA THR A 309 -2.74 4.36 27.68
C THR A 309 -2.04 3.09 27.18
N ARG A 310 -2.31 2.69 25.95
CA ARG A 310 -1.61 1.57 25.31
C ARG A 310 -0.26 2.05 24.81
N PHE A 311 0.80 1.45 25.35
CA PHE A 311 2.16 1.64 24.87
C PHE A 311 2.47 0.57 23.82
N ARG A 312 2.89 1.00 22.64
CA ARG A 312 3.28 0.14 21.51
C ARG A 312 4.72 0.37 21.17
N PHE A 313 5.39 -0.70 20.79
CA PHE A 313 6.83 -0.66 20.56
C PHE A 313 7.25 -1.57 19.40
N ASP A 314 8.07 -1.02 18.51
CA ASP A 314 8.76 -1.75 17.45
C ASP A 314 10.27 -1.55 17.51
N ALA A 315 11.02 -2.48 16.92
CA ALA A 315 12.46 -2.37 16.74
C ALA A 315 12.82 -2.61 15.27
N PHE A 316 13.80 -1.85 14.76
CA PHE A 316 14.22 -1.88 13.37
C PHE A 316 15.72 -2.14 13.24
N ASP A 317 16.11 -3.01 12.29
CA ASP A 317 17.51 -3.22 11.90
C ASP A 317 17.93 -2.13 10.91
N ILE A 318 18.87 -1.29 11.32
CA ILE A 318 19.52 -0.34 10.45
C ILE A 318 20.86 -0.95 9.99
N PRO A 319 21.23 -0.92 8.72
CA PRO A 319 20.73 -0.08 7.63
C PRO A 319 19.56 -0.67 6.80
N LYS A 320 19.05 -1.83 7.13
CA LYS A 320 18.04 -2.51 6.30
C LYS A 320 16.65 -1.89 6.44
N GLY A 321 16.38 -1.17 7.52
CA GLY A 321 15.07 -0.56 7.79
C GLY A 321 13.95 -1.57 7.97
N VAL A 322 14.28 -2.81 8.36
CA VAL A 322 13.30 -3.89 8.55
C VAL A 322 13.05 -4.12 10.04
N ARG A 323 11.80 -4.42 10.39
CA ARG A 323 11.45 -4.79 11.78
C ARG A 323 12.18 -6.04 12.23
N VAL A 324 12.61 -6.04 13.48
CA VAL A 324 13.28 -7.18 14.11
C VAL A 324 12.57 -7.61 15.37
N ALA A 325 12.61 -8.92 15.65
CA ALA A 325 12.14 -9.48 16.90
C ALA A 325 13.24 -9.37 17.95
N ILE A 326 13.00 -8.54 18.97
CA ILE A 326 13.96 -8.35 20.08
C ILE A 326 13.20 -8.25 21.41
N GLY A 327 13.77 -8.73 22.49
CA GLY A 327 13.22 -8.60 23.84
C GLY A 327 13.13 -7.14 24.28
N LEU A 328 12.01 -6.74 24.87
CA LEU A 328 11.77 -5.42 25.46
C LEU A 328 11.37 -5.57 26.92
N ARG A 329 12.00 -4.81 27.81
CA ARG A 329 11.55 -4.57 29.19
C ARG A 329 11.07 -3.14 29.35
N VAL A 330 9.92 -2.98 29.98
CA VAL A 330 9.33 -1.70 30.35
C VAL A 330 9.25 -1.62 31.86
N SER A 331 9.83 -0.58 32.43
CA SER A 331 9.70 -0.24 33.86
C SER A 331 9.07 1.14 33.97
N VAL A 332 8.15 1.32 34.92
CA VAL A 332 7.48 2.59 35.18
C VAL A 332 8.19 3.28 36.36
N ASN A 333 8.58 4.54 36.18
CA ASN A 333 9.22 5.31 37.25
C ASN A 333 8.34 5.39 38.51
N GLY A 334 8.93 5.16 39.68
CA GLY A 334 8.20 5.10 40.94
C GLY A 334 7.51 3.75 41.24
N VAL A 335 7.48 2.82 40.27
CA VAL A 335 6.97 1.45 40.48
C VAL A 335 8.13 0.48 40.57
N LYS A 336 8.17 -0.33 41.63
CA LYS A 336 9.26 -1.27 41.85
C LYS A 336 9.15 -2.50 40.94
N GLY A 337 10.22 -2.80 40.20
CA GLY A 337 10.33 -3.98 39.35
C GLY A 337 10.01 -3.69 37.86
N VAL A 338 10.05 -4.75 37.06
CA VAL A 338 9.68 -4.70 35.65
C VAL A 338 8.16 -4.68 35.52
N HIS A 339 7.61 -3.70 34.80
CA HIS A 339 6.18 -3.55 34.58
C HIS A 339 5.69 -4.52 33.47
N PHE A 340 6.48 -4.65 32.42
CA PHE A 340 6.16 -5.52 31.30
C PHE A 340 7.45 -6.06 30.66
N GLU A 341 7.40 -7.29 30.16
CA GLU A 341 8.44 -7.89 29.34
C GLU A 341 7.80 -8.64 28.17
N GLY A 342 8.32 -8.41 26.95
CA GLY A 342 7.79 -9.01 25.72
C GLY A 342 8.82 -9.01 24.62
N THR A 343 8.43 -9.50 23.42
CA THR A 343 9.30 -9.53 22.25
C THR A 343 8.64 -8.79 21.10
N THR A 344 9.34 -7.86 20.48
CA THR A 344 8.89 -7.13 19.30
C THR A 344 8.66 -8.09 18.12
N LYS A 345 8.00 -7.62 17.08
CA LYS A 345 7.65 -8.45 15.92
C LYS A 345 8.67 -8.24 14.79
N GLY A 346 9.09 -9.33 14.16
CA GLY A 346 10.00 -9.29 13.02
C GLY A 346 9.34 -8.86 11.71
N ALA A 347 10.16 -8.73 10.66
CA ALA A 347 9.71 -8.35 9.31
C ALA A 347 8.75 -9.36 8.67
N ASP A 348 8.69 -10.58 9.18
CA ASP A 348 7.79 -11.65 8.75
C ASP A 348 6.37 -11.51 9.29
N LYS A 349 6.12 -10.55 10.19
CA LYS A 349 4.83 -10.31 10.83
C LYS A 349 4.09 -9.14 10.20
N ASP A 350 2.77 -9.11 10.43
CA ASP A 350 1.92 -8.00 10.00
C ASP A 350 2.37 -6.66 10.61
N THR A 351 2.22 -5.57 9.87
CA THR A 351 2.53 -4.21 10.36
C THR A 351 1.62 -3.80 11.53
N ASN A 352 0.43 -4.42 11.63
CA ASN A 352 -0.49 -4.19 12.73
C ASN A 352 -0.24 -5.11 13.95
N ASP A 353 0.61 -6.13 13.79
CA ASP A 353 1.04 -6.99 14.88
C ASP A 353 2.26 -6.34 15.57
N ILE A 354 1.99 -5.50 16.57
CA ILE A 354 2.97 -4.69 17.29
C ILE A 354 2.99 -5.15 18.74
N LEU A 355 4.15 -5.10 19.39
CA LEU A 355 4.24 -5.36 20.83
C LEU A 355 3.52 -4.26 21.59
N GLU A 356 2.60 -4.64 22.47
CA GLU A 356 1.73 -3.71 23.19
C GLU A 356 1.62 -4.04 24.69
N CYS A 357 1.59 -3.01 25.53
CA CYS A 357 1.22 -3.14 26.94
C CYS A 357 0.52 -1.86 27.44
N GLU A 358 -0.20 -1.98 28.56
CA GLU A 358 -0.84 -0.84 29.24
C GLU A 358 0.19 -0.13 30.14
N VAL A 359 0.26 1.20 30.06
CA VAL A 359 1.10 2.03 30.92
C VAL A 359 0.30 3.23 31.45
N PRO A 360 0.64 3.77 32.64
CA PRO A 360 -0.04 4.95 33.18
C PRO A 360 0.21 6.18 32.29
N ARG A 361 -0.82 6.99 32.06
CA ARG A 361 -0.70 8.29 31.38
C ARG A 361 0.21 9.22 32.18
N GLY A 362 1.00 10.02 31.48
CA GLY A 362 1.97 10.93 32.12
C GLY A 362 3.15 10.25 32.78
N ALA A 363 3.25 8.92 32.73
CA ALA A 363 4.36 8.20 33.37
C ALA A 363 5.67 8.34 32.61
N THR A 364 6.77 8.31 33.35
CA THR A 364 8.10 8.13 32.78
C THR A 364 8.41 6.64 32.71
N LEU A 365 8.69 6.12 31.54
CA LEU A 365 9.09 4.74 31.30
C LEU A 365 10.60 4.63 31.19
N ALA A 366 11.16 3.58 31.76
CA ALA A 366 12.52 3.15 31.49
C ALA A 366 12.46 1.86 30.65
N LEU A 367 13.05 1.90 29.46
CA LEU A 367 12.99 0.85 28.45
C LEU A 367 14.36 0.19 28.32
N GLN A 368 14.40 -1.12 28.14
CA GLN A 368 15.61 -1.89 27.86
C GLN A 368 15.31 -2.92 26.77
N ILE A 369 16.25 -3.14 25.88
CA ILE A 369 16.18 -4.23 24.90
C ILE A 369 17.17 -5.33 25.24
N ASP A 370 16.83 -6.57 24.84
CA ASP A 370 17.71 -7.71 24.94
C ASP A 370 18.79 -7.64 23.85
N THR A 371 20.05 -7.77 24.26
CA THR A 371 21.21 -7.75 23.38
C THR A 371 22.01 -9.02 23.57
N PRO A 372 22.93 -9.40 22.67
CA PRO A 372 23.80 -10.55 22.85
C PRO A 372 24.61 -10.54 24.17
N GLU A 373 24.78 -9.37 24.78
CA GLU A 373 25.51 -9.17 26.04
C GLU A 373 24.59 -9.05 27.25
N GLY A 374 23.29 -9.23 27.06
CA GLY A 374 22.26 -9.09 28.07
C GLY A 374 21.40 -7.83 27.85
N TRP A 375 20.67 -7.42 28.88
CA TRP A 375 19.79 -6.24 28.77
C TRP A 375 20.60 -4.97 28.62
N SER A 376 20.20 -4.11 27.66
CA SER A 376 20.81 -2.81 27.43
C SER A 376 20.73 -1.90 28.65
N PHE A 377 21.51 -0.82 28.66
CA PHE A 377 21.24 0.27 29.58
C PHE A 377 19.82 0.81 29.32
N PRO A 378 19.07 1.18 30.36
CA PRO A 378 17.74 1.75 30.19
C PRO A 378 17.82 3.14 29.55
N TRP A 379 16.95 3.39 28.58
CA TRP A 379 16.63 4.76 28.16
C TRP A 379 15.26 5.14 28.69
N VAL A 380 14.97 6.44 28.68
CA VAL A 380 13.76 6.99 29.30
C VAL A 380 12.89 7.64 28.25
N THR A 381 11.60 7.35 28.29
CA THR A 381 10.59 8.02 27.47
C THR A 381 9.43 8.51 28.36
N GLN A 382 8.79 9.61 27.95
CA GLN A 382 7.68 10.22 28.68
C GLN A 382 6.38 9.90 27.96
N VAL A 383 5.47 9.24 28.64
CA VAL A 383 4.13 8.94 28.12
C VAL A 383 3.31 10.25 28.14
N PRO A 384 2.73 10.69 27.01
CA PRO A 384 1.85 11.84 27.01
C PRO A 384 0.58 11.59 27.86
N GLU A 385 -0.01 12.66 28.42
CA GLU A 385 -1.22 12.53 29.24
C GLU A 385 -2.51 12.42 28.43
N ASP A 386 -2.49 12.86 27.17
CA ASP A 386 -3.68 13.08 26.35
C ASP A 386 -3.84 12.10 25.17
N VAL A 387 -2.99 11.09 25.05
CA VAL A 387 -3.06 10.08 23.96
C VAL A 387 -3.59 8.74 24.45
N ASP A 388 -4.43 8.09 23.64
CA ASP A 388 -4.95 6.75 23.91
C ASP A 388 -3.98 5.63 23.51
N VAL A 389 -3.06 5.94 22.61
CA VAL A 389 -1.95 5.07 22.21
C VAL A 389 -0.68 5.90 22.14
N PHE A 390 0.33 5.46 22.85
CA PHE A 390 1.68 6.00 22.76
C PHE A 390 2.57 5.00 22.05
N TYR A 391 3.24 5.47 20.99
CA TYR A 391 4.12 4.64 20.20
C TYR A 391 5.57 5.12 20.33
N ASP A 392 6.46 4.16 20.54
CA ASP A 392 7.90 4.36 20.48
C ASP A 392 8.55 3.27 19.62
N SER A 393 9.68 3.56 19.03
CA SER A 393 10.43 2.61 18.22
C SER A 393 11.92 2.78 18.43
N GLN A 394 12.65 1.65 18.36
CA GLN A 394 14.10 1.65 18.43
C GLN A 394 14.71 1.18 17.12
N ASP A 395 15.69 1.91 16.65
CA ASP A 395 16.57 1.49 15.59
C ASP A 395 17.68 0.62 16.21
N VAL A 396 17.61 -0.68 15.96
CA VAL A 396 18.63 -1.62 16.41
C VAL A 396 19.65 -1.80 15.30
N TRP A 397 20.88 -1.42 15.56
CA TRP A 397 21.96 -1.68 14.64
C TRP A 397 22.38 -3.14 14.73
N SER A 398 22.28 -3.86 13.60
CA SER A 398 23.09 -5.04 13.39
C SER A 398 24.53 -4.60 13.14
N TRP A 399 25.22 -4.31 14.21
CA TRP A 399 26.61 -3.92 14.14
C TRP A 399 27.46 -5.17 13.81
N PRO A 400 28.34 -5.09 12.81
CA PRO A 400 29.27 -6.19 12.55
C PRO A 400 30.11 -6.57 13.77
N GLY A 401 30.49 -5.63 14.63
CA GLY A 401 31.18 -5.86 15.88
C GLY A 401 30.32 -6.50 16.97
N PHE A 402 29.04 -6.18 17.03
CA PHE A 402 28.10 -6.80 17.96
C PHE A 402 27.76 -8.26 17.57
N VAL A 403 27.74 -8.52 16.26
CA VAL A 403 27.51 -9.86 15.70
C VAL A 403 28.82 -10.64 15.58
N SER A 404 29.96 -9.96 15.45
CA SER A 404 31.30 -10.58 15.23
C SER A 404 32.16 -10.73 16.47
N GLY A 405 31.72 -10.26 17.65
CA GLY A 405 32.45 -10.39 18.91
C GLY A 405 33.52 -9.32 19.15
N GLU A 406 33.49 -8.20 18.41
CA GLU A 406 34.31 -7.03 18.72
C GLU A 406 33.79 -6.29 19.96
N ASP A 407 34.70 -5.77 20.78
CA ASP A 407 34.35 -5.05 22.02
C ASP A 407 33.59 -3.74 21.67
N PRO A 408 32.31 -3.61 22.06
CA PRO A 408 31.50 -2.42 21.77
C PRO A 408 32.13 -1.12 22.24
N LYS A 409 32.88 -1.17 23.34
CA LYS A 409 33.60 0.00 23.89
C LYS A 409 34.70 0.51 22.95
N LEU A 410 35.40 -0.43 22.29
CA LEU A 410 36.46 -0.08 21.35
C LEU A 410 35.90 0.59 20.12
N VAL A 411 34.82 0.08 19.63
CA VAL A 411 34.16 0.60 18.42
C VAL A 411 33.48 1.93 18.69
N MET A 412 32.89 2.12 19.85
CA MET A 412 32.40 3.42 20.31
C MET A 412 33.53 4.45 20.40
N LYS A 413 34.66 4.07 20.96
CA LYS A 413 35.84 4.92 21.07
C LYS A 413 36.31 5.39 19.68
N GLU A 414 36.45 4.47 18.73
CA GLU A 414 36.84 4.80 17.36
C GLU A 414 35.82 5.74 16.67
N TRP A 415 34.55 5.55 16.93
CA TRP A 415 33.50 6.44 16.39
C TRP A 415 33.60 7.85 16.94
N PHE A 416 33.81 8.00 18.26
CA PHE A 416 33.99 9.31 18.88
C PHE A 416 35.27 10.00 18.40
N GLU A 417 36.38 9.28 18.28
CA GLU A 417 37.62 9.83 17.73
C GLU A 417 37.45 10.34 16.29
N LYS A 418 36.71 9.62 15.45
CA LYS A 418 36.38 10.04 14.09
C LYS A 418 35.43 11.25 14.06
N ARG A 419 34.43 11.30 14.94
CA ARG A 419 33.54 12.45 15.07
C ARG A 419 34.29 13.71 15.52
N GLU A 420 35.16 13.60 16.50
CA GLU A 420 36.00 14.71 16.98
C GLU A 420 36.97 15.21 15.91
N SER A 421 37.39 14.37 14.99
CA SER A 421 38.18 14.77 13.82
C SER A 421 37.40 15.53 12.74
N GLY A 422 36.08 15.71 12.90
CA GLY A 422 35.20 16.40 11.97
C GLY A 422 34.73 15.54 10.79
N GLU A 423 34.93 14.23 10.84
CA GLU A 423 34.41 13.30 9.84
C GLU A 423 32.88 13.22 9.96
N LYS A 424 32.15 13.44 8.85
CA LYS A 424 30.72 13.21 8.78
C LYS A 424 30.43 11.71 8.79
N LEU A 425 30.29 11.15 9.97
CA LEU A 425 29.92 9.77 10.13
C LEU A 425 28.39 9.60 9.95
N PRO A 426 27.96 8.50 9.33
CA PRO A 426 26.55 8.09 9.41
C PRO A 426 26.20 7.92 10.88
N PHE A 427 24.99 8.31 11.25
CA PHE A 427 24.52 8.27 12.63
C PHE A 427 24.85 6.93 13.27
N LEU A 428 25.56 6.99 14.38
CA LEU A 428 25.76 5.86 15.24
C LEU A 428 24.55 5.74 16.17
N ASN A 429 23.44 5.19 15.64
CA ASN A 429 22.32 4.83 16.46
C ASN A 429 22.49 3.41 16.93
N ILE A 430 23.18 3.25 18.03
CA ILE A 430 23.19 1.95 18.70
C ILE A 430 21.80 1.70 19.30
N PHE A 431 21.15 2.74 19.80
CA PHE A 431 19.78 2.74 20.30
C PHE A 431 19.20 4.14 20.12
N GLY A 432 18.36 4.34 19.13
CA GLY A 432 17.77 5.65 18.89
C GLY A 432 16.24 5.55 18.85
N GLY A 433 15.57 6.33 19.68
CA GLY A 433 14.11 6.54 19.57
C GLY A 433 13.79 7.51 18.43
N ARG A 434 12.76 7.23 17.64
CA ARG A 434 12.16 8.19 16.73
C ARG A 434 11.08 8.95 17.47
N GLY A 435 11.43 10.12 18.03
CA GLY A 435 10.46 11.11 18.45
C GLY A 435 10.30 12.19 17.37
N GLU A 436 9.27 13.03 17.46
CA GLU A 436 9.05 14.18 16.56
C GLU A 436 10.24 15.15 16.46
N ALA A 437 11.20 15.07 17.38
CA ALA A 437 12.40 15.93 17.43
C ALA A 437 13.66 15.29 16.83
N GLY A 438 13.58 14.12 16.20
CA GLY A 438 14.75 13.44 15.63
C GLY A 438 15.36 12.39 16.56
N LEU A 439 16.30 11.64 16.02
CA LEU A 439 16.95 10.48 16.62
C LEU A 439 17.87 10.89 17.78
N LEU A 440 17.53 10.48 18.98
CA LEU A 440 18.47 10.48 20.11
C LEU A 440 18.88 9.05 20.41
N PRO A 441 20.09 8.62 20.03
CA PRO A 441 20.59 7.31 20.43
C PRO A 441 20.79 7.25 21.94
N CYS A 442 20.46 6.15 22.58
CA CYS A 442 20.72 5.95 24.01
C CYS A 442 22.18 6.18 24.40
N VAL A 443 23.08 5.87 23.49
CA VAL A 443 24.52 6.11 23.67
C VAL A 443 24.83 7.59 23.55
N VAL A 444 24.21 8.30 22.65
CA VAL A 444 24.32 9.75 22.57
C VAL A 444 23.63 10.41 23.77
N TRP A 445 22.50 9.85 24.23
CA TRP A 445 21.85 10.32 25.44
C TRP A 445 22.73 10.12 26.68
N GLY A 446 23.33 8.97 26.85
CA GLY A 446 24.31 8.75 27.91
C GLY A 446 25.58 9.61 27.78
N TYR A 447 25.96 9.93 26.56
CA TYR A 447 27.12 10.77 26.25
C TYR A 447 26.82 12.27 26.38
N GLU A 448 25.69 12.74 25.87
CA GLU A 448 25.28 14.13 26.04
C GLU A 448 25.03 14.48 27.51
N HIS A 449 24.58 13.54 28.30
CA HIS A 449 24.48 13.73 29.75
C HIS A 449 25.80 13.56 30.49
N ALA A 450 26.79 12.94 29.88
CA ALA A 450 28.13 12.84 30.46
C ALA A 450 28.98 14.09 30.18
N ASP A 451 28.60 14.87 29.17
CA ASP A 451 29.23 16.16 28.82
C ASP A 451 28.52 17.37 29.45
N ILE A 452 27.43 17.13 30.18
CA ILE A 452 26.71 18.17 30.96
C ILE A 452 26.99 17.93 32.44
#